data_f507a99bc49fbba04d71bc4c674fb33c
#
_entry.id   f507a99bc49fbba04d71bc4c674fb33c
#
_cell.length_a   1.000
_cell.length_b   1.000
_cell.length_c   1.000
_cell.angle_alpha   90.00
_cell.angle_beta   90.00
_cell.angle_gamma   90.00
#
_symmetry.space_group_name_H-M   'P 1'
#
loop_
_entity.id
_entity.type
_entity.pdbx_description
1 polymer ?
#
loop_
_entity_poly.entity_id
_entity_poly.type
_entity_poly.pdbx_seq_one_letter_code
_entity_poly.pdbx_strand_id
1 'polypeptide(L)'
;MPENQRWRDVELTTHDGISLISRIWLPEGDGPWPTLLMRQPYGRAIASTVTIAPPCWWTQHGFLVVIQDVRGQGDSGGEFHGFRQEAADTAVTHRWLRTLPECNGKIGTYGFSYQGLTQLLSQEDVPPPSCLAPAMTGLDEDSHWSREGGAEWWHLGLGWGLQLAALRARRYNDNEAWTTIHHALADGSYLYNGLQLLRTLDPNGMVVRWFDGGKTLLHQPPINWLRQPMLLLGGWWDPHLCGLIDLYERSQAAGGRPELYIGPATHLSWWPGVQNLMLDFFQRHLQNRDSEADGENNIRLWDIGRQRWQFASGSSGGTWSLYSSGLACHELLEGQLIPDGTGAGCVQLVHDPWRPAPAIGGHLSPTPGLVNRVSIDCRSDVATFTSAPLTEPLCLEGRPRLSLTVQADQPGFDLCIALSRVLDSTNCAYQLTTGVRRFRGSTALAPQQCKVLMQPLLTELALGERLRLSLAAATWPAIGVNPGHSEGLCGPPSIDCQVITLLLYLEESRLDLLPLVLEQATKF
;
A
#
# COMPACT_ATOMS: atom_id res chain seq x y z
N MET A 1 2.42 27.91 18.53
CA MET A 1 2.25 28.25 17.10
C MET A 1 2.98 29.55 16.85
N PRO A 2 3.73 29.74 15.74
CA PRO A 2 4.32 31.07 15.45
C PRO A 2 3.19 32.09 15.28
N GLU A 3 3.33 33.23 15.91
CA GLU A 3 2.32 34.29 16.06
C GLU A 3 1.89 35.01 14.77
N ASN A 4 2.39 34.61 13.57
CA ASN A 4 2.15 35.32 12.31
C ASN A 4 1.67 34.42 11.15
N GLN A 5 0.96 33.32 11.43
CA GLN A 5 0.39 32.51 10.35
C GLN A 5 -0.83 33.19 9.71
N ARG A 6 -0.67 33.68 8.47
CA ARG A 6 -1.77 34.24 7.67
C ARG A 6 -2.55 33.09 7.02
N TRP A 7 -3.72 32.76 7.56
CA TRP A 7 -4.64 31.81 6.96
C TRP A 7 -6.10 32.28 7.11
N ARG A 8 -6.96 31.74 6.25
CA ARG A 8 -8.41 31.93 6.32
C ARG A 8 -9.14 30.67 5.87
N ASP A 9 -10.33 30.45 6.40
CA ASP A 9 -11.24 29.45 5.90
C ASP A 9 -12.14 30.05 4.81
N VAL A 10 -12.41 29.26 3.77
CA VAL A 10 -13.21 29.66 2.61
C VAL A 10 -14.18 28.53 2.27
N GLU A 11 -15.39 28.92 1.97
CA GLU A 11 -16.46 28.03 1.52
C GLU A 11 -16.54 28.04 -0.02
N LEU A 12 -16.62 26.84 -0.61
CA LEU A 12 -16.88 26.63 -2.02
C LEU A 12 -18.19 25.86 -2.18
N THR A 13 -19.17 26.45 -2.85
CA THR A 13 -20.45 25.76 -3.13
C THR A 13 -20.34 24.98 -4.44
N THR A 14 -20.67 23.69 -4.40
CA THR A 14 -20.73 22.79 -5.57
C THR A 14 -22.03 23.01 -6.37
N HIS A 15 -22.13 22.40 -7.57
CA HIS A 15 -23.32 22.53 -8.42
C HIS A 15 -24.61 22.00 -7.78
N ASP A 16 -24.49 21.00 -6.91
CA ASP A 16 -25.58 20.40 -6.16
C ASP A 16 -25.83 21.09 -4.81
N GLY A 17 -25.25 22.27 -4.59
CA GLY A 17 -25.48 23.12 -3.43
C GLY A 17 -24.73 22.66 -2.15
N ILE A 18 -23.79 21.73 -2.26
CA ILE A 18 -22.97 21.29 -1.13
C ILE A 18 -21.81 22.26 -0.91
N SER A 19 -21.58 22.59 0.36
CA SER A 19 -20.49 23.46 0.80
C SER A 19 -19.24 22.64 1.07
N LEU A 20 -18.13 22.93 0.35
CA LEU A 20 -16.80 22.38 0.62
C LEU A 20 -15.95 23.43 1.33
N ILE A 21 -15.38 23.10 2.47
CA ILE A 21 -14.61 24.02 3.29
C ILE A 21 -13.11 23.79 3.06
N SER A 22 -12.43 24.89 2.72
CA SER A 22 -10.99 24.93 2.48
C SER A 22 -10.32 25.88 3.46
N ARG A 23 -9.10 25.58 3.87
CA ARG A 23 -8.21 26.51 4.55
C ARG A 23 -7.10 26.93 3.60
N ILE A 24 -6.90 28.23 3.47
CA ILE A 24 -5.88 28.87 2.64
C ILE A 24 -4.82 29.47 3.55
N TRP A 25 -3.57 29.03 3.39
CA TRP A 25 -2.40 29.67 4.03
C TRP A 25 -1.66 30.50 2.99
N LEU A 26 -1.36 31.73 3.35
CA LEU A 26 -0.74 32.70 2.44
C LEU A 26 0.74 32.90 2.78
N PRO A 27 1.61 32.93 1.76
CA PRO A 27 2.99 33.40 1.91
C PRO A 27 3.07 34.86 2.37
N GLU A 28 4.24 35.31 2.73
CA GLU A 28 4.52 36.72 2.92
C GLU A 28 4.64 37.44 1.56
N GLY A 29 4.27 38.73 1.51
CA GLY A 29 4.29 39.58 0.31
C GLY A 29 2.93 39.70 -0.39
N ASP A 30 2.95 40.14 -1.64
CA ASP A 30 1.75 40.59 -2.35
C ASP A 30 1.20 39.60 -3.39
N GLY A 31 1.86 38.46 -3.67
CA GLY A 31 1.40 37.48 -4.66
C GLY A 31 1.25 38.00 -6.09
N PRO A 32 0.53 37.31 -6.99
CA PRO A 32 -0.04 35.99 -6.81
C PRO A 32 1.03 34.87 -6.76
N TRP A 33 0.72 33.77 -6.07
CA TRP A 33 1.66 32.66 -5.85
C TRP A 33 1.24 31.38 -6.57
N PRO A 34 2.19 30.48 -6.89
CA PRO A 34 1.86 29.11 -7.24
C PRO A 34 1.18 28.41 -6.07
N THR A 35 0.19 27.58 -6.38
CA THR A 35 -0.70 27.00 -5.38
C THR A 35 -0.44 25.51 -5.19
N LEU A 36 -0.36 25.04 -3.95
CA LEU A 36 -0.36 23.63 -3.59
C LEU A 36 -1.72 23.25 -3.01
N LEU A 37 -2.38 22.25 -3.62
CA LEU A 37 -3.68 21.74 -3.20
C LEU A 37 -3.54 20.36 -2.55
N MET A 38 -4.18 20.17 -1.40
CA MET A 38 -4.45 18.86 -0.79
C MET A 38 -5.95 18.74 -0.50
N ARG A 39 -6.57 17.61 -0.88
CA ARG A 39 -7.95 17.26 -0.52
C ARG A 39 -7.94 15.98 0.31
N GLN A 40 -8.66 15.95 1.44
CA GLN A 40 -8.50 14.87 2.41
C GLN A 40 -9.71 14.70 3.36
N PRO A 41 -9.96 13.48 3.91
CA PRO A 41 -11.14 13.20 4.72
C PRO A 41 -10.94 13.38 6.23
N TYR A 42 -9.75 13.76 6.71
CA TYR A 42 -9.41 13.67 8.14
C TYR A 42 -9.55 14.99 8.92
N GLY A 43 -9.97 16.06 8.26
CA GLY A 43 -10.06 17.41 8.81
C GLY A 43 -8.85 18.30 8.47
N ARG A 44 -9.10 19.40 7.75
CA ARG A 44 -8.07 20.33 7.22
C ARG A 44 -7.13 20.92 8.27
N ALA A 45 -7.54 20.95 9.54
CA ALA A 45 -6.73 21.49 10.63
C ALA A 45 -5.64 20.53 11.11
N ILE A 46 -5.85 19.21 10.92
CA ILE A 46 -4.95 18.15 11.41
C ILE A 46 -4.11 17.59 10.25
N ALA A 47 -4.54 17.84 9.01
CA ALA A 47 -4.06 17.19 7.80
C ALA A 47 -2.58 16.84 7.86
N SER A 48 -2.26 15.64 7.53
CA SER A 48 -0.98 15.04 7.11
C SER A 48 0.34 15.80 7.40
N THR A 49 0.31 16.73 8.33
CA THR A 49 1.50 17.48 8.78
C THR A 49 2.50 16.58 9.50
N VAL A 50 2.08 15.34 9.82
CA VAL A 50 2.92 14.36 10.53
C VAL A 50 3.90 13.67 9.57
N THR A 51 3.50 13.44 8.31
CA THR A 51 4.29 12.69 7.33
C THR A 51 4.88 13.55 6.22
N ILE A 52 4.22 14.67 5.89
CA ILE A 52 4.68 15.68 4.93
C ILE A 52 4.85 16.99 5.69
N ALA A 53 5.51 17.97 5.12
CA ALA A 53 5.74 19.25 5.77
C ALA A 53 4.42 20.00 6.11
N PRO A 54 4.36 20.76 7.22
CA PRO A 54 3.20 21.55 7.59
C PRO A 54 2.96 22.70 6.60
N PRO A 55 1.70 23.19 6.45
CA PRO A 55 1.37 24.25 5.50
C PRO A 55 2.26 25.51 5.62
N CYS A 56 2.61 25.91 6.85
CA CYS A 56 3.49 27.05 7.07
C CYS A 56 4.89 26.87 6.48
N TRP A 57 5.39 25.65 6.43
CA TRP A 57 6.68 25.37 5.80
C TRP A 57 6.62 25.61 4.28
N TRP A 58 5.53 25.21 3.62
CA TRP A 58 5.32 25.47 2.20
C TRP A 58 5.17 26.97 1.90
N THR A 59 4.45 27.72 2.76
CA THR A 59 4.30 29.18 2.58
C THR A 59 5.62 29.92 2.72
N GLN A 60 6.53 29.49 3.59
CA GLN A 60 7.90 30.01 3.69
C GLN A 60 8.72 29.81 2.41
N HIS A 61 8.33 28.84 1.58
CA HIS A 61 8.94 28.57 0.27
C HIS A 61 8.19 29.22 -0.90
N GLY A 62 7.24 30.13 -0.62
CA GLY A 62 6.53 30.92 -1.61
C GLY A 62 5.37 30.21 -2.30
N PHE A 63 4.74 29.24 -1.66
CA PHE A 63 3.55 28.55 -2.17
C PHE A 63 2.30 28.98 -1.39
N LEU A 64 1.25 29.37 -2.11
CA LEU A 64 -0.10 29.39 -1.56
C LEU A 64 -0.53 27.95 -1.25
N VAL A 65 -0.98 27.65 -0.03
CA VAL A 65 -1.39 26.29 0.34
C VAL A 65 -2.88 26.24 0.58
N VAL A 66 -3.56 25.32 -0.06
CA VAL A 66 -4.99 25.07 0.11
C VAL A 66 -5.20 23.63 0.56
N ILE A 67 -5.79 23.45 1.74
CA ILE A 67 -6.23 22.14 2.22
C ILE A 67 -7.73 22.15 2.34
N GLN A 68 -8.40 21.24 1.62
CA GLN A 68 -9.85 21.14 1.56
C GLN A 68 -10.32 19.85 2.25
N ASP A 69 -11.32 20.00 3.12
CA ASP A 69 -12.10 18.87 3.61
C ASP A 69 -12.94 18.33 2.46
N VAL A 70 -12.87 17.02 2.19
CA VAL A 70 -13.73 16.40 1.18
C VAL A 70 -15.18 16.38 1.65
N ARG A 71 -16.11 16.21 0.72
CA ARG A 71 -17.55 16.14 0.97
C ARG A 71 -17.87 15.15 2.10
N GLY A 72 -18.70 15.57 3.06
CA GLY A 72 -19.14 14.77 4.21
C GLY A 72 -18.08 14.54 5.29
N GLN A 73 -16.92 15.22 5.21
CA GLN A 73 -15.85 15.12 6.19
C GLN A 73 -15.40 16.51 6.68
N GLY A 74 -14.79 16.55 7.86
CA GLY A 74 -14.43 17.80 8.52
C GLY A 74 -15.64 18.71 8.68
N ASP A 75 -15.54 19.96 8.18
CA ASP A 75 -16.64 20.94 8.18
C ASP A 75 -17.36 21.03 6.82
N SER A 76 -16.93 20.25 5.80
CA SER A 76 -17.60 20.24 4.50
C SER A 76 -18.99 19.58 4.58
N GLY A 77 -19.95 20.12 3.83
CA GLY A 77 -21.32 19.63 3.76
C GLY A 77 -21.48 18.27 3.08
N GLY A 78 -22.71 17.77 3.04
CA GLY A 78 -23.05 16.52 2.35
C GLY A 78 -22.70 15.26 3.13
N GLU A 79 -22.82 14.12 2.46
CA GLU A 79 -22.51 12.79 2.99
C GLU A 79 -21.22 12.25 2.35
N PHE A 80 -20.43 11.49 3.12
CA PHE A 80 -19.21 10.87 2.65
C PHE A 80 -19.49 9.50 2.01
N HIS A 81 -19.19 9.37 0.73
CA HIS A 81 -19.34 8.12 -0.02
C HIS A 81 -18.00 7.56 -0.55
N GLY A 82 -16.89 8.01 0.03
CA GLY A 82 -15.53 7.64 -0.39
C GLY A 82 -15.19 8.22 -1.76
N PHE A 83 -14.45 7.48 -2.56
CA PHE A 83 -13.91 7.96 -3.83
C PHE A 83 -14.94 8.29 -4.91
N ARG A 84 -16.20 7.85 -4.78
CA ARG A 84 -17.23 7.97 -5.83
C ARG A 84 -17.61 9.41 -6.18
N GLN A 85 -17.45 10.33 -5.25
CA GLN A 85 -17.82 11.74 -5.41
C GLN A 85 -16.63 12.64 -5.76
N GLU A 86 -15.41 12.13 -5.61
CA GLU A 86 -14.20 12.95 -5.67
C GLU A 86 -13.97 13.59 -7.03
N ALA A 87 -14.28 12.92 -8.13
CA ALA A 87 -14.04 13.47 -9.47
C ALA A 87 -14.81 14.77 -9.71
N ALA A 88 -16.07 14.84 -9.31
CA ALA A 88 -16.91 16.05 -9.47
C ALA A 88 -16.42 17.17 -8.54
N ASP A 89 -16.13 16.85 -7.29
CA ASP A 89 -15.69 17.83 -6.30
C ASP A 89 -14.28 18.38 -6.60
N THR A 90 -13.37 17.51 -7.10
CA THR A 90 -12.05 17.94 -7.60
C THR A 90 -12.21 18.90 -8.79
N ALA A 91 -13.11 18.60 -9.73
CA ALA A 91 -13.36 19.45 -10.89
C ALA A 91 -13.80 20.87 -10.49
N VAL A 92 -14.76 20.98 -9.58
CA VAL A 92 -15.23 22.28 -9.05
C VAL A 92 -14.11 23.00 -8.31
N THR A 93 -13.35 22.28 -7.47
CA THR A 93 -12.23 22.84 -6.70
C THR A 93 -11.14 23.41 -7.61
N HIS A 94 -10.74 22.68 -8.66
CA HIS A 94 -9.72 23.16 -9.59
C HIS A 94 -10.17 24.37 -10.43
N ARG A 95 -11.45 24.45 -10.80
CA ARG A 95 -12.01 25.64 -11.46
C ARG A 95 -11.98 26.83 -10.50
N TRP A 96 -12.43 26.64 -9.26
CA TRP A 96 -12.43 27.68 -8.24
C TRP A 96 -11.01 28.20 -7.91
N LEU A 97 -10.02 27.34 -7.72
CA LEU A 97 -8.64 27.76 -7.44
C LEU A 97 -8.10 28.74 -8.50
N ARG A 98 -8.46 28.55 -9.77
CA ARG A 98 -8.03 29.43 -10.85
C ARG A 98 -8.71 30.80 -10.86
N THR A 99 -9.77 30.97 -10.06
CA THR A 99 -10.45 32.27 -9.90
C THR A 99 -9.92 33.04 -8.68
N LEU A 100 -9.10 32.43 -7.84
CA LEU A 100 -8.53 33.09 -6.67
C LEU A 100 -7.51 34.16 -7.12
N PRO A 101 -7.64 35.43 -6.66
CA PRO A 101 -6.69 36.48 -7.00
C PRO A 101 -5.28 36.21 -6.50
N GLU A 102 -5.14 35.41 -5.45
CA GLU A 102 -3.84 35.01 -4.88
C GLU A 102 -3.17 33.87 -5.65
N CYS A 103 -3.90 33.15 -6.52
CA CYS A 103 -3.37 32.05 -7.31
C CYS A 103 -2.86 32.58 -8.66
N ASN A 104 -1.59 32.30 -9.01
CA ASN A 104 -1.01 32.70 -10.29
C ASN A 104 -1.40 31.77 -11.46
N GLY A 105 -2.32 30.80 -11.25
CA GLY A 105 -2.78 29.83 -12.23
C GLY A 105 -1.95 28.54 -12.29
N LYS A 106 -0.74 28.50 -11.70
CA LYS A 106 0.05 27.29 -11.57
C LYS A 106 -0.38 26.52 -10.31
N ILE A 107 -0.89 25.31 -10.49
CA ILE A 107 -1.40 24.46 -9.41
C ILE A 107 -0.59 23.17 -9.37
N GLY A 108 0.01 22.87 -8.21
CA GLY A 108 0.52 21.55 -7.85
C GLY A 108 -0.42 20.86 -6.88
N THR A 109 -0.47 19.55 -6.91
CA THR A 109 -1.25 18.75 -5.96
C THR A 109 -0.33 17.83 -5.18
N TYR A 110 -0.64 17.56 -3.90
CA TYR A 110 0.18 16.72 -3.05
C TYR A 110 -0.65 15.98 -2.00
N GLY A 111 -0.07 14.96 -1.40
CA GLY A 111 -0.67 14.14 -0.36
C GLY A 111 -0.46 12.64 -0.60
N PHE A 112 -0.72 11.84 0.42
CA PHE A 112 -0.55 10.40 0.37
C PHE A 112 -1.85 9.64 0.69
N SER A 113 -1.91 8.36 0.37
CA SER A 113 -3.09 7.54 0.67
C SER A 113 -4.35 8.10 -0.02
N TYR A 114 -5.42 8.34 0.70
CA TYR A 114 -6.63 8.98 0.19
C TYR A 114 -6.33 10.30 -0.53
N GLN A 115 -5.48 11.14 0.06
CA GLN A 115 -5.05 12.40 -0.53
C GLN A 115 -4.24 12.20 -1.82
N GLY A 116 -3.56 11.07 -1.95
CA GLY A 116 -2.88 10.67 -3.18
C GLY A 116 -3.89 10.39 -4.30
N LEU A 117 -4.94 9.64 -4.00
CA LEU A 117 -5.96 9.28 -4.99
C LEU A 117 -6.82 10.49 -5.41
N THR A 118 -7.18 11.38 -4.49
CA THR A 118 -7.96 12.59 -4.84
C THR A 118 -7.28 13.49 -5.86
N GLN A 119 -5.94 13.45 -5.98
CA GLN A 119 -5.19 14.21 -6.98
C GLN A 119 -5.47 13.72 -8.41
N LEU A 120 -5.88 12.46 -8.57
CA LEU A 120 -6.02 11.76 -9.84
C LEU A 120 -7.47 11.70 -10.33
N LEU A 121 -8.43 11.96 -9.45
CA LEU A 121 -9.85 11.88 -9.76
C LEU A 121 -10.38 13.25 -10.19
N SER A 122 -10.74 13.40 -11.46
CA SER A 122 -11.31 14.61 -12.04
C SER A 122 -12.18 14.31 -13.26
N GLN A 123 -12.79 15.34 -13.83
CA GLN A 123 -13.55 15.30 -15.07
C GLN A 123 -12.64 15.67 -16.27
N GLU A 124 -12.95 15.13 -17.44
CA GLU A 124 -12.16 15.32 -18.68
C GLU A 124 -12.05 16.77 -19.13
N ASP A 125 -13.08 17.60 -18.89
CA ASP A 125 -13.16 18.98 -19.30
C ASP A 125 -12.44 19.97 -18.37
N VAL A 126 -11.82 19.46 -17.30
CA VAL A 126 -11.06 20.28 -16.36
C VAL A 126 -9.59 20.35 -16.76
N PRO A 127 -9.02 21.57 -16.88
CA PRO A 127 -7.58 21.70 -17.10
C PRO A 127 -6.79 20.99 -15.99
N PRO A 128 -5.78 20.18 -16.34
CA PRO A 128 -5.00 19.47 -15.33
C PRO A 128 -4.23 20.44 -14.43
N PRO A 129 -3.77 20.01 -13.25
CA PRO A 129 -2.76 20.73 -12.50
C PRO A 129 -1.45 20.80 -13.29
N SER A 130 -0.57 21.74 -12.94
CA SER A 130 0.75 21.88 -13.58
C SER A 130 1.69 20.72 -13.24
N CYS A 131 1.49 20.10 -12.08
CA CYS A 131 2.20 18.90 -11.64
C CYS A 131 1.46 18.22 -10.47
N LEU A 132 1.73 16.93 -10.26
CA LEU A 132 1.11 16.11 -9.21
C LEU A 132 2.20 15.40 -8.40
N ALA A 133 1.96 15.25 -7.10
CA ALA A 133 2.83 14.46 -6.22
C ALA A 133 1.99 13.45 -5.38
N PRO A 134 1.33 12.48 -6.03
CA PRO A 134 0.61 11.44 -5.31
C PRO A 134 1.59 10.45 -4.69
N ALA A 135 1.38 10.14 -3.41
CA ALA A 135 2.21 9.23 -2.67
C ALA A 135 1.38 8.07 -2.09
N MET A 136 1.97 6.88 -2.00
CA MET A 136 1.39 5.71 -1.31
C MET A 136 -0.10 5.54 -1.59
N THR A 137 -0.47 5.36 -2.86
CA THR A 137 -1.85 5.31 -3.34
C THR A 137 -1.99 4.36 -4.54
N GLY A 138 -3.19 4.17 -5.04
CA GLY A 138 -3.45 3.36 -6.22
C GLY A 138 -4.87 3.54 -6.73
N LEU A 139 -5.11 3.14 -7.98
CA LEU A 139 -6.35 3.41 -8.71
C LEU A 139 -7.42 2.32 -8.56
N ASP A 140 -7.03 1.09 -8.20
CA ASP A 140 -7.94 -0.04 -8.10
C ASP A 140 -8.34 -0.29 -6.64
N GLU A 141 -9.63 -0.07 -6.32
CA GLU A 141 -10.15 -0.30 -4.97
C GLU A 141 -10.01 -1.75 -4.51
N ASP A 142 -10.00 -2.72 -5.43
CA ASP A 142 -9.83 -4.12 -5.09
C ASP A 142 -8.39 -4.42 -4.70
N SER A 143 -7.47 -4.32 -5.66
CA SER A 143 -6.09 -4.79 -5.51
C SER A 143 -5.14 -3.78 -4.85
N HIS A 144 -5.53 -2.49 -4.77
CA HIS A 144 -4.67 -1.45 -4.21
C HIS A 144 -5.17 -0.88 -2.88
N TRP A 145 -6.38 -1.26 -2.40
CA TRP A 145 -6.99 -0.68 -1.20
C TRP A 145 -7.64 -1.69 -0.26
N SER A 146 -8.09 -2.82 -0.77
CA SER A 146 -8.92 -3.72 0.04
C SER A 146 -8.47 -5.16 0.08
N ARG A 147 -7.74 -5.65 -0.94
CA ARG A 147 -7.34 -7.06 -1.05
C ARG A 147 -5.94 -7.24 -1.59
N GLU A 148 -5.34 -8.37 -1.22
CA GLU A 148 -4.14 -8.89 -1.84
C GLU A 148 -4.35 -10.38 -2.17
N GLY A 149 -4.14 -10.74 -3.43
CA GLY A 149 -4.32 -12.12 -3.88
C GLY A 149 -5.69 -12.72 -3.57
N GLY A 150 -6.73 -11.90 -3.49
CA GLY A 150 -8.11 -12.29 -3.13
C GLY A 150 -8.39 -12.35 -1.62
N ALA A 151 -7.40 -12.07 -0.76
CA ALA A 151 -7.60 -11.98 0.69
C ALA A 151 -7.83 -10.54 1.11
N GLU A 152 -8.88 -10.28 1.89
CA GLU A 152 -9.21 -8.96 2.41
C GLU A 152 -8.15 -8.48 3.41
N TRP A 153 -7.75 -7.20 3.32
CA TRP A 153 -6.91 -6.54 4.33
C TRP A 153 -7.68 -6.40 5.63
N TRP A 154 -7.45 -7.32 6.57
CA TRP A 154 -8.32 -7.41 7.74
C TRP A 154 -8.13 -6.25 8.70
N HIS A 155 -6.97 -6.17 9.37
CA HIS A 155 -6.74 -5.13 10.37
C HIS A 155 -6.67 -3.73 9.75
N LEU A 156 -6.06 -3.58 8.58
CA LEU A 156 -5.96 -2.27 7.89
C LEU A 156 -7.33 -1.77 7.46
N GLY A 157 -8.12 -2.61 6.81
CA GLY A 157 -9.46 -2.25 6.36
C GLY A 157 -10.38 -1.91 7.53
N LEU A 158 -10.41 -2.75 8.57
CA LEU A 158 -11.23 -2.50 9.76
C LEU A 158 -10.78 -1.24 10.51
N GLY A 159 -9.47 -1.08 10.74
CA GLY A 159 -8.94 0.08 11.44
C GLY A 159 -9.26 1.39 10.73
N TRP A 160 -9.07 1.43 9.41
CA TRP A 160 -9.41 2.61 8.62
C TRP A 160 -10.91 2.87 8.55
N GLY A 161 -11.74 1.83 8.36
CA GLY A 161 -13.20 1.96 8.39
C GLY A 161 -13.70 2.52 9.71
N LEU A 162 -13.18 2.03 10.83
CA LEU A 162 -13.53 2.54 12.16
C LEU A 162 -13.04 3.97 12.38
N GLN A 163 -11.87 4.36 11.85
CA GLN A 163 -11.43 5.75 11.86
C GLN A 163 -12.41 6.68 11.13
N LEU A 164 -12.87 6.28 9.95
CA LEU A 164 -13.87 7.06 9.19
C LEU A 164 -15.21 7.13 9.93
N ALA A 165 -15.66 6.02 10.52
CA ALA A 165 -16.86 5.98 11.34
C ALA A 165 -16.75 6.86 12.61
N ALA A 166 -15.56 6.91 13.24
CA ALA A 166 -15.31 7.79 14.39
C ALA A 166 -15.35 9.27 13.99
N LEU A 167 -14.82 9.64 12.83
CA LEU A 167 -14.92 11.01 12.30
C LEU A 167 -16.38 11.39 12.04
N ARG A 168 -17.17 10.46 11.50
CA ARG A 168 -18.61 10.63 11.30
C ARG A 168 -19.34 10.81 12.64
N ALA A 169 -19.07 9.96 13.64
CA ALA A 169 -19.64 10.06 14.98
C ALA A 169 -19.34 11.42 15.62
N ARG A 170 -18.11 11.92 15.53
CA ARG A 170 -17.75 13.27 16.00
C ARG A 170 -18.53 14.36 15.30
N ARG A 171 -18.67 14.28 13.97
CA ARG A 171 -19.40 15.24 13.16
C ARG A 171 -20.85 15.41 13.61
N TYR A 172 -21.52 14.30 13.95
CA TYR A 172 -22.91 14.27 14.37
C TYR A 172 -23.10 14.31 15.90
N ASN A 173 -22.02 14.53 16.68
CA ASN A 173 -22.01 14.52 18.14
C ASN A 173 -22.53 13.20 18.76
N ASP A 174 -22.32 12.09 18.05
CA ASP A 174 -22.63 10.74 18.56
C ASP A 174 -21.48 10.25 19.45
N ASN A 175 -21.56 10.65 20.73
CA ASN A 175 -20.54 10.33 21.71
C ASN A 175 -20.49 8.84 22.07
N GLU A 176 -21.62 8.14 21.96
CA GLU A 176 -21.71 6.69 22.23
C GLU A 176 -20.95 5.90 21.16
N ALA A 177 -21.25 6.16 19.88
CA ALA A 177 -20.54 5.54 18.77
C ALA A 177 -19.04 5.85 18.83
N TRP A 178 -18.67 7.12 19.09
CA TRP A 178 -17.26 7.52 19.20
C TRP A 178 -16.53 6.77 20.32
N THR A 179 -17.15 6.68 21.51
CA THR A 179 -16.55 5.98 22.66
C THR A 179 -16.39 4.48 22.40
N THR A 180 -17.42 3.86 21.79
CA THR A 180 -17.39 2.44 21.43
C THR A 180 -16.25 2.13 20.45
N ILE A 181 -16.11 2.93 19.40
CA ILE A 181 -15.02 2.77 18.43
C ILE A 181 -13.66 2.99 19.08
N HIS A 182 -13.52 4.04 19.90
CA HIS A 182 -12.28 4.35 20.58
C HIS A 182 -11.82 3.18 21.48
N HIS A 183 -12.72 2.58 22.26
CA HIS A 183 -12.40 1.43 23.09
C HIS A 183 -11.98 0.22 22.24
N ALA A 184 -12.72 -0.09 21.18
CA ALA A 184 -12.41 -1.22 20.32
C ALA A 184 -11.04 -1.09 19.63
N LEU A 185 -10.65 0.12 19.24
CA LEU A 185 -9.31 0.38 18.68
C LEU A 185 -8.22 0.34 19.75
N ALA A 186 -8.49 0.85 20.96
CA ALA A 186 -7.50 0.93 22.03
C ALA A 186 -7.14 -0.44 22.64
N ASP A 187 -8.13 -1.33 22.78
CA ASP A 187 -7.94 -2.67 23.35
C ASP A 187 -7.70 -3.78 22.31
N GLY A 188 -7.78 -3.44 21.01
CA GLY A 188 -7.58 -4.39 19.91
C GLY A 188 -8.78 -5.29 19.63
N SER A 189 -9.90 -5.15 20.34
CA SER A 189 -11.10 -5.98 20.14
C SER A 189 -11.74 -5.79 18.76
N TYR A 190 -11.44 -4.68 18.06
CA TYR A 190 -11.88 -4.46 16.68
C TYR A 190 -11.45 -5.57 15.72
N LEU A 191 -10.37 -6.30 16.01
CA LEU A 191 -9.93 -7.43 15.19
C LEU A 191 -10.97 -8.57 15.19
N TYR A 192 -11.79 -8.66 16.23
CA TYR A 192 -12.79 -9.70 16.41
C TYR A 192 -14.23 -9.22 16.13
N ASN A 193 -14.55 -7.99 16.49
CA ASN A 193 -15.90 -7.45 16.37
C ASN A 193 -16.01 -6.22 15.43
N GLY A 194 -14.89 -5.73 14.88
CA GLY A 194 -14.83 -4.46 14.14
C GLY A 194 -15.73 -4.43 12.92
N LEU A 195 -15.86 -5.54 12.19
CA LEU A 195 -16.77 -5.59 11.04
C LEU A 195 -18.22 -5.47 11.46
N GLN A 196 -18.62 -6.10 12.57
CA GLN A 196 -19.98 -5.97 13.11
C GLN A 196 -20.25 -4.55 13.61
N LEU A 197 -19.27 -3.92 14.26
CA LEU A 197 -19.34 -2.51 14.65
C LEU A 197 -19.52 -1.60 13.42
N LEU A 198 -18.75 -1.78 12.38
CA LEU A 198 -18.86 -1.01 11.14
C LEU A 198 -20.23 -1.18 10.49
N ARG A 199 -20.75 -2.41 10.40
CA ARG A 199 -22.09 -2.70 9.85
C ARG A 199 -23.20 -2.01 10.66
N THR A 200 -22.99 -1.81 11.95
CA THR A 200 -23.95 -1.13 12.84
C THR A 200 -23.84 0.39 12.75
N LEU A 201 -22.61 0.92 12.79
CA LEU A 201 -22.37 2.35 12.94
C LEU A 201 -22.24 3.10 11.61
N ASP A 202 -21.80 2.43 10.56
CA ASP A 202 -21.64 2.98 9.20
C ASP A 202 -21.98 1.96 8.11
N PRO A 203 -23.23 1.47 8.07
CA PRO A 203 -23.66 0.35 7.19
C PRO A 203 -23.46 0.64 5.69
N ASN A 204 -23.46 1.91 5.30
CA ASN A 204 -23.23 2.36 3.92
C ASN A 204 -21.79 2.75 3.66
N GLY A 205 -20.91 2.58 4.64
CA GLY A 205 -19.50 2.91 4.55
C GLY A 205 -18.77 2.17 3.43
N MET A 206 -17.77 2.80 2.87
CA MET A 206 -17.00 2.23 1.76
C MET A 206 -16.33 0.91 2.15
N VAL A 207 -15.79 0.84 3.36
CA VAL A 207 -15.10 -0.36 3.86
C VAL A 207 -16.07 -1.52 4.09
N VAL A 208 -17.26 -1.25 4.62
CA VAL A 208 -18.32 -2.28 4.76
C VAL A 208 -18.67 -2.88 3.40
N ARG A 209 -18.83 -2.05 2.37
CA ARG A 209 -19.10 -2.53 1.01
C ARG A 209 -18.00 -3.44 0.48
N TRP A 210 -16.73 -3.15 0.78
CA TRP A 210 -15.60 -4.00 0.37
C TRP A 210 -15.64 -5.39 1.02
N PHE A 211 -15.93 -5.44 2.33
CA PHE A 211 -16.05 -6.72 3.06
C PHE A 211 -17.30 -7.52 2.65
N ASP A 212 -18.40 -6.85 2.35
CA ASP A 212 -19.67 -7.48 1.95
C ASP A 212 -19.70 -7.88 0.46
N GLY A 213 -18.55 -7.85 -0.24
CA GLY A 213 -18.44 -8.23 -1.65
C GLY A 213 -19.07 -7.22 -2.61
N GLY A 214 -19.28 -5.98 -2.15
CA GLY A 214 -19.77 -4.90 -2.99
C GLY A 214 -18.81 -4.54 -4.11
N LYS A 215 -19.34 -3.92 -5.16
CA LYS A 215 -18.57 -3.53 -6.35
C LYS A 215 -17.46 -2.54 -5.98
N THR A 216 -16.22 -2.92 -6.24
CA THR A 216 -15.03 -2.09 -6.24
C THR A 216 -14.89 -1.35 -7.57
N LEU A 217 -14.17 -0.25 -7.61
CA LEU A 217 -13.95 0.57 -8.79
C LEU A 217 -12.46 0.56 -9.16
N LEU A 218 -12.21 0.43 -10.46
CA LEU A 218 -10.95 0.83 -11.05
C LEU A 218 -11.10 2.26 -11.55
N HIS A 219 -10.50 3.19 -10.84
CA HIS A 219 -10.57 4.60 -11.18
C HIS A 219 -9.76 4.91 -12.45
N GLN A 220 -10.31 5.78 -13.28
CA GLN A 220 -9.69 6.18 -14.55
C GLN A 220 -9.40 7.68 -14.51
N PRO A 221 -8.16 8.09 -14.23
CA PRO A 221 -7.77 9.49 -14.34
C PRO A 221 -7.92 10.00 -15.77
N PRO A 222 -8.27 11.28 -15.99
CA PRO A 222 -8.22 11.87 -17.32
C PRO A 222 -6.81 11.73 -17.91
N ILE A 223 -6.73 11.39 -19.21
CA ILE A 223 -5.45 11.11 -19.87
C ILE A 223 -4.50 12.33 -19.88
N ASN A 224 -5.04 13.51 -19.93
CA ASN A 224 -4.27 14.75 -19.85
C ASN A 224 -3.68 14.99 -18.45
N TRP A 225 -4.25 14.40 -17.40
CA TRP A 225 -3.71 14.42 -16.02
C TRP A 225 -2.54 13.44 -15.90
N LEU A 226 -2.66 12.24 -16.48
CA LEU A 226 -1.59 11.23 -16.48
C LEU A 226 -0.33 11.68 -17.24
N ARG A 227 -0.47 12.65 -18.18
CA ARG A 227 0.63 13.23 -18.94
C ARG A 227 1.39 14.34 -18.21
N GLN A 228 0.83 14.85 -17.10
CA GLN A 228 1.49 15.93 -16.36
C GLN A 228 2.76 15.42 -15.65
N PRO A 229 3.72 16.31 -15.37
CA PRO A 229 4.83 16.00 -14.46
C PRO A 229 4.29 15.40 -13.15
N MET A 230 4.83 14.24 -12.76
CA MET A 230 4.32 13.49 -11.62
C MET A 230 5.47 12.96 -10.77
N LEU A 231 5.46 13.26 -9.47
CA LEU A 231 6.37 12.69 -8.49
C LEU A 231 5.65 11.62 -7.68
N LEU A 232 6.04 10.37 -7.87
CA LEU A 232 5.47 9.21 -7.20
C LEU A 232 6.38 8.78 -6.04
N LEU A 233 5.83 8.77 -4.81
CA LEU A 233 6.57 8.43 -3.60
C LEU A 233 5.97 7.20 -2.95
N GLY A 234 6.75 6.12 -2.84
CA GLY A 234 6.35 4.85 -2.25
C GLY A 234 7.30 4.35 -1.17
N GLY A 235 6.85 3.35 -0.42
CA GLY A 235 7.63 2.65 0.58
C GLY A 235 7.65 1.14 0.33
N TRP A 236 8.78 0.48 0.58
CA TRP A 236 8.88 -0.97 0.42
C TRP A 236 7.86 -1.74 1.25
N TRP A 237 7.47 -1.19 2.39
CA TRP A 237 6.50 -1.80 3.31
C TRP A 237 5.20 -0.99 3.42
N ASP A 238 4.80 -0.38 2.29
CA ASP A 238 3.51 0.29 2.14
C ASP A 238 2.51 -0.60 1.39
N PRO A 239 1.25 -0.75 1.86
CA PRO A 239 0.27 -1.60 1.21
C PRO A 239 -0.12 -1.14 -0.20
N HIS A 240 0.06 0.14 -0.51
CA HIS A 240 -0.29 0.72 -1.81
C HIS A 240 0.85 0.69 -2.84
N LEU A 241 2.01 0.10 -2.53
CA LEU A 241 3.19 0.14 -3.42
C LEU A 241 2.89 -0.37 -4.83
N CYS A 242 2.16 -1.49 -4.96
CA CYS A 242 1.79 -2.03 -6.27
C CYS A 242 0.87 -1.06 -7.04
N GLY A 243 0.00 -0.34 -6.33
CA GLY A 243 -0.86 0.69 -6.93
C GLY A 243 -0.09 1.90 -7.42
N LEU A 244 0.96 2.27 -6.72
CA LEU A 244 1.84 3.36 -7.13
C LEU A 244 2.66 3.00 -8.38
N ILE A 245 3.12 1.76 -8.49
CA ILE A 245 3.83 1.24 -9.67
C ILE A 245 2.87 1.17 -10.87
N ASP A 246 1.63 0.67 -10.68
CA ASP A 246 0.59 0.69 -11.73
C ASP A 246 0.33 2.12 -12.23
N LEU A 247 0.30 3.11 -11.34
CA LEU A 247 0.15 4.51 -11.71
C LEU A 247 1.34 5.04 -12.53
N TYR A 248 2.57 4.64 -12.16
CA TYR A 248 3.78 4.96 -12.93
C TYR A 248 3.67 4.41 -14.36
N GLU A 249 3.31 3.15 -14.52
CA GLU A 249 3.14 2.50 -15.83
C GLU A 249 2.04 3.15 -16.66
N ARG A 250 0.90 3.49 -16.05
CA ARG A 250 -0.21 4.20 -16.73
C ARG A 250 0.18 5.60 -17.18
N SER A 251 0.93 6.34 -16.36
CA SER A 251 1.43 7.66 -16.75
C SER A 251 2.38 7.55 -17.94
N GLN A 252 3.32 6.59 -17.92
CA GLN A 252 4.21 6.35 -19.05
C GLN A 252 3.43 5.93 -20.32
N ALA A 253 2.47 5.03 -20.20
CA ALA A 253 1.63 4.59 -21.31
C ALA A 253 0.79 5.74 -21.90
N ALA A 254 0.42 6.73 -21.10
CA ALA A 254 -0.24 7.95 -21.54
C ALA A 254 0.71 8.96 -22.24
N GLY A 255 2.02 8.72 -22.19
CA GLY A 255 3.07 9.63 -22.72
C GLY A 255 3.59 10.63 -21.68
N GLY A 256 3.30 10.43 -20.38
CA GLY A 256 3.89 11.15 -19.27
C GLY A 256 5.33 10.72 -18.97
N ARG A 257 6.02 11.50 -18.13
CA ARG A 257 7.37 11.19 -17.63
C ARG A 257 7.38 11.29 -16.11
N PRO A 258 6.79 10.31 -15.38
CA PRO A 258 6.75 10.33 -13.93
C PRO A 258 8.13 10.05 -13.35
N GLU A 259 8.44 10.67 -12.21
CA GLU A 259 9.56 10.33 -11.34
C GLU A 259 9.06 9.37 -10.25
N LEU A 260 9.74 8.25 -10.02
CA LEU A 260 9.35 7.26 -9.01
C LEU A 260 10.46 7.07 -7.97
N TYR A 261 10.11 7.26 -6.71
CA TYR A 261 11.00 7.01 -5.57
C TYR A 261 10.35 5.98 -4.64
N ILE A 262 11.05 4.86 -4.41
CA ILE A 262 10.62 3.84 -3.45
C ILE A 262 11.66 3.76 -2.33
N GLY A 263 11.26 4.23 -1.14
CA GLY A 263 12.14 4.37 0.02
C GLY A 263 11.95 3.31 1.10
N PRO A 264 12.77 3.36 2.17
CA PRO A 264 12.63 2.49 3.35
C PRO A 264 11.49 3.02 4.25
N ALA A 265 10.27 2.92 3.76
CA ALA A 265 9.10 3.49 4.40
C ALA A 265 7.96 2.47 4.57
N THR A 266 7.15 2.70 5.59
CA THR A 266 5.82 2.15 5.79
C THR A 266 4.79 3.25 5.48
N HIS A 267 3.49 2.93 5.58
CA HIS A 267 2.44 3.91 5.30
C HIS A 267 2.52 5.19 6.15
N LEU A 268 2.96 5.09 7.40
CA LEU A 268 3.01 6.22 8.34
C LEU A 268 4.43 6.61 8.78
N SER A 269 5.45 5.86 8.38
CA SER A 269 6.84 6.17 8.73
C SER A 269 7.68 6.32 7.46
N TRP A 270 8.18 7.53 7.23
CA TRP A 270 8.85 7.92 6.01
C TRP A 270 10.34 8.17 6.25
N TRP A 271 11.15 8.17 5.20
CA TRP A 271 12.57 8.50 5.29
C TRP A 271 12.79 10.01 5.46
N PRO A 272 13.88 10.43 6.12
CA PRO A 272 14.20 11.85 6.30
C PRO A 272 14.42 12.57 4.95
N GLY A 273 13.92 13.79 4.85
CA GLY A 273 14.16 14.65 3.69
C GLY A 273 13.16 14.51 2.55
N VAL A 274 12.12 13.67 2.68
CA VAL A 274 11.08 13.52 1.65
C VAL A 274 10.41 14.84 1.30
N GLN A 275 10.21 15.73 2.28
CA GLN A 275 9.65 17.06 2.05
C GLN A 275 10.55 17.94 1.16
N ASN A 276 11.87 17.79 1.24
CA ASN A 276 12.81 18.53 0.38
C ASN A 276 12.78 18.02 -1.06
N LEU A 277 12.62 16.70 -1.25
CA LEU A 277 12.42 16.11 -2.57
C LEU A 277 11.15 16.65 -3.24
N MET A 278 10.05 16.73 -2.48
CA MET A 278 8.80 17.32 -2.98
C MET A 278 8.96 18.82 -3.26
N LEU A 279 9.66 19.55 -2.40
CA LEU A 279 9.94 20.97 -2.61
C LEU A 279 10.68 21.22 -3.91
N ASP A 280 11.73 20.47 -4.15
CA ASP A 280 12.54 20.55 -5.37
C ASP A 280 11.68 20.31 -6.63
N PHE A 281 10.84 19.28 -6.58
CA PHE A 281 9.89 18.99 -7.64
C PHE A 281 8.93 20.16 -7.90
N PHE A 282 8.30 20.71 -6.86
CA PHE A 282 7.39 21.84 -7.02
C PHE A 282 8.08 23.13 -7.46
N GLN A 283 9.31 23.39 -6.99
CA GLN A 283 10.08 24.54 -7.43
C GLN A 283 10.43 24.46 -8.92
N ARG A 284 10.80 23.28 -9.42
CA ARG A 284 11.04 23.06 -10.87
C ARG A 284 9.79 23.38 -11.70
N HIS A 285 8.66 22.81 -11.35
CA HIS A 285 7.46 22.86 -12.18
C HIS A 285 6.57 24.09 -11.95
N LEU A 286 6.61 24.71 -10.77
CA LEU A 286 5.72 25.83 -10.43
C LEU A 286 6.45 27.16 -10.32
N GLN A 287 7.75 27.18 -9.95
CA GLN A 287 8.55 28.41 -9.78
C GLN A 287 9.62 28.56 -10.87
N ASN A 288 9.69 27.67 -11.85
CA ASN A 288 10.66 27.66 -12.97
C ASN A 288 12.12 27.70 -12.48
N ARG A 289 12.45 26.99 -11.40
CA ARG A 289 13.84 26.81 -10.98
C ARG A 289 14.48 25.72 -11.82
N ASP A 290 15.61 26.01 -12.40
CA ASP A 290 16.42 25.01 -13.10
C ASP A 290 16.92 23.95 -12.09
N SER A 291 16.90 22.68 -12.48
CA SER A 291 17.51 21.59 -11.72
C SER A 291 18.31 20.69 -12.64
N GLU A 292 19.36 20.08 -12.09
CA GLU A 292 20.21 19.10 -12.81
C GLU A 292 19.53 17.72 -13.02
N ALA A 293 18.22 17.58 -12.73
CA ALA A 293 17.52 16.30 -12.60
C ALA A 293 16.98 15.69 -13.90
N ASP A 294 17.33 16.18 -15.08
CA ASP A 294 16.87 15.66 -16.37
C ASP A 294 17.73 14.50 -16.88
N GLY A 295 17.82 13.41 -16.10
CA GLY A 295 18.38 12.14 -16.56
C GLY A 295 17.32 11.21 -17.16
N GLU A 296 17.71 10.33 -18.09
CA GLU A 296 16.80 9.35 -18.72
C GLU A 296 16.18 8.33 -17.74
N ASN A 297 16.82 8.11 -16.58
CA ASN A 297 16.35 7.16 -15.57
C ASN A 297 15.65 7.86 -14.41
N ASN A 298 14.32 7.80 -14.40
CA ASN A 298 13.45 8.48 -13.43
C ASN A 298 13.03 7.58 -12.25
N ILE A 299 13.62 6.38 -12.08
CA ILE A 299 13.31 5.47 -10.98
C ILE A 299 14.47 5.42 -9.98
N ARG A 300 14.19 5.84 -8.75
CA ARG A 300 15.12 5.80 -7.61
C ARG A 300 14.63 4.81 -6.58
N LEU A 301 15.45 3.85 -6.25
CA LEU A 301 15.13 2.78 -5.32
C LEU A 301 16.10 2.79 -4.15
N TRP A 302 15.57 2.60 -2.94
CA TRP A 302 16.39 2.35 -1.77
C TRP A 302 16.78 0.89 -1.69
N ASP A 303 18.06 0.58 -1.79
CA ASP A 303 18.58 -0.76 -1.56
C ASP A 303 18.51 -1.09 -0.06
N ILE A 304 17.66 -2.06 0.31
CA ILE A 304 17.41 -2.46 1.69
C ILE A 304 18.69 -3.04 2.32
N GLY A 305 19.46 -3.80 1.56
CA GLY A 305 20.70 -4.44 2.02
C GLY A 305 21.85 -3.46 2.22
N ARG A 306 22.08 -2.61 1.22
CA ARG A 306 23.16 -1.61 1.21
C ARG A 306 22.82 -0.31 1.92
N GLN A 307 21.55 -0.08 2.24
CA GLN A 307 21.06 1.15 2.89
C GLN A 307 21.46 2.43 2.14
N ARG A 308 21.24 2.45 0.83
CA ARG A 308 21.54 3.60 -0.04
C ARG A 308 20.56 3.70 -1.21
N TRP A 309 20.42 4.89 -1.73
CA TRP A 309 19.66 5.15 -2.95
C TRP A 309 20.48 4.75 -4.18
N GLN A 310 19.80 4.14 -5.17
CA GLN A 310 20.36 3.87 -6.49
C GLN A 310 19.30 3.99 -7.57
N PHE A 311 19.71 4.04 -8.82
CA PHE A 311 18.79 3.92 -9.93
C PHE A 311 18.35 2.46 -10.10
N ALA A 312 17.12 2.27 -10.59
CA ALA A 312 16.70 0.95 -11.03
C ALA A 312 17.63 0.44 -12.12
N SER A 313 18.04 -0.81 -12.01
CA SER A 313 18.94 -1.45 -12.99
C SER A 313 18.18 -2.28 -14.01
N GLY A 314 16.92 -2.62 -13.73
CA GLY A 314 16.10 -3.52 -14.54
C GLY A 314 16.55 -4.98 -14.50
N SER A 315 17.55 -5.31 -13.68
CA SER A 315 18.02 -6.69 -13.53
C SER A 315 17.13 -7.45 -12.56
N SER A 316 16.65 -8.61 -12.97
CA SER A 316 16.02 -9.57 -12.07
C SER A 316 17.09 -10.47 -11.44
N GLY A 317 16.88 -10.89 -10.18
CA GLY A 317 17.68 -11.93 -9.55
C GLY A 317 17.46 -13.32 -10.20
N GLY A 318 18.13 -14.33 -9.68
CA GLY A 318 18.09 -15.71 -10.19
C GLY A 318 16.75 -16.41 -10.02
N THR A 319 16.73 -17.68 -10.33
CA THR A 319 15.60 -18.60 -10.16
C THR A 319 15.99 -19.68 -9.15
N TRP A 320 15.07 -20.05 -8.29
CA TRP A 320 15.26 -21.12 -7.29
C TRP A 320 14.13 -22.12 -7.35
N SER A 321 14.47 -23.38 -7.14
CA SER A 321 13.52 -24.46 -6.88
C SER A 321 13.56 -24.86 -5.40
N LEU A 322 12.47 -25.49 -4.92
CA LEU A 322 12.32 -25.91 -3.54
C LEU A 322 12.60 -27.42 -3.43
N TYR A 323 13.36 -27.80 -2.40
CA TYR A 323 13.63 -29.19 -2.07
C TYR A 323 13.38 -29.45 -0.59
N SER A 324 12.80 -30.59 -0.25
CA SER A 324 12.65 -31.10 1.13
C SER A 324 12.45 -32.59 1.15
N SER A 325 12.98 -33.29 2.18
CA SER A 325 12.63 -34.68 2.45
C SER A 325 11.27 -34.82 3.17
N GLY A 326 10.58 -33.70 3.45
CA GLY A 326 9.29 -33.64 4.15
C GLY A 326 9.35 -32.93 5.51
N LEU A 327 10.52 -32.50 5.98
CA LEU A 327 10.72 -31.95 7.32
C LEU A 327 10.82 -30.41 7.37
N ALA A 328 10.53 -29.71 6.27
CA ALA A 328 10.66 -28.23 6.18
C ALA A 328 9.79 -27.45 7.19
N CYS A 329 8.76 -28.09 7.80
CA CYS A 329 7.98 -27.50 8.91
C CYS A 329 8.58 -27.79 10.30
N HIS A 330 9.61 -28.61 10.41
CA HIS A 330 10.14 -29.08 11.68
C HIS A 330 11.60 -28.69 11.91
N GLU A 331 12.36 -28.58 10.83
CA GLU A 331 13.80 -28.26 10.85
C GLU A 331 14.10 -27.08 9.92
N LEU A 332 14.53 -25.96 10.48
CA LEU A 332 14.73 -24.68 9.78
C LEU A 332 15.65 -24.71 8.54
N LEU A 333 16.57 -25.68 8.46
CA LEU A 333 17.55 -25.80 7.38
C LEU A 333 17.36 -27.06 6.53
N GLU A 334 16.31 -27.86 6.81
CA GLU A 334 16.03 -29.06 6.03
C GLU A 334 15.48 -28.70 4.63
N GLY A 335 14.47 -27.81 4.57
CA GLY A 335 14.01 -27.27 3.31
C GLY A 335 15.08 -26.38 2.66
N GLN A 336 15.33 -26.58 1.37
CA GLN A 336 16.38 -25.92 0.63
C GLN A 336 15.84 -25.10 -0.54
N LEU A 337 16.41 -23.92 -0.78
CA LEU A 337 16.31 -23.14 -2.01
C LEU A 337 17.52 -23.45 -2.87
N ILE A 338 17.30 -24.09 -4.02
CA ILE A 338 18.35 -24.53 -4.94
C ILE A 338 18.36 -23.59 -6.15
N PRO A 339 19.43 -22.78 -6.36
CA PRO A 339 19.51 -21.90 -7.51
C PRO A 339 19.59 -22.71 -8.80
N ASP A 340 18.80 -22.34 -9.81
CA ASP A 340 18.74 -22.97 -11.14
C ASP A 340 18.60 -24.51 -11.12
N GLY A 341 18.06 -25.04 -10.02
CA GLY A 341 17.93 -26.47 -9.77
C GLY A 341 16.57 -27.03 -10.16
N THR A 342 16.36 -28.29 -9.79
CA THR A 342 15.08 -28.99 -9.90
C THR A 342 14.51 -29.18 -8.50
N GLY A 343 13.23 -28.84 -8.33
CA GLY A 343 12.53 -29.10 -7.08
C GLY A 343 12.25 -30.59 -6.90
N ALA A 344 12.19 -31.04 -5.65
CA ALA A 344 11.80 -32.42 -5.32
C ALA A 344 11.28 -32.52 -3.89
N GLY A 345 10.38 -33.48 -3.70
CA GLY A 345 9.78 -33.83 -2.41
C GLY A 345 8.38 -33.26 -2.22
N CYS A 346 7.81 -33.57 -1.06
CA CYS A 346 6.47 -33.13 -0.65
C CYS A 346 6.50 -32.74 0.82
N VAL A 347 5.92 -31.60 1.16
CA VAL A 347 5.83 -31.11 2.54
C VAL A 347 4.36 -31.05 2.95
N GLN A 348 4.05 -31.61 4.13
CA GLN A 348 2.75 -31.48 4.74
C GLN A 348 2.77 -30.29 5.72
N LEU A 349 1.88 -29.32 5.48
CA LEU A 349 1.70 -28.15 6.34
C LEU A 349 0.28 -28.19 6.93
N VAL A 350 0.20 -28.16 8.28
CA VAL A 350 -1.08 -28.20 8.99
C VAL A 350 -1.36 -26.83 9.59
N HIS A 351 -2.50 -26.25 9.21
CA HIS A 351 -2.99 -24.99 9.74
C HIS A 351 -4.13 -25.22 10.73
N ASP A 352 -3.91 -24.79 11.97
CA ASP A 352 -4.94 -24.72 12.99
C ASP A 352 -5.49 -23.28 13.03
N PRO A 353 -6.76 -23.03 12.63
CA PRO A 353 -7.35 -21.70 12.63
C PRO A 353 -7.36 -21.01 13.99
N TRP A 354 -7.34 -21.76 15.10
CA TRP A 354 -7.29 -21.20 16.45
C TRP A 354 -5.88 -20.79 16.89
N ARG A 355 -4.86 -21.15 16.13
CA ARG A 355 -3.47 -20.80 16.36
C ARG A 355 -2.81 -20.28 15.07
N PRO A 356 -3.42 -19.31 14.38
CA PRO A 356 -2.92 -18.85 13.08
C PRO A 356 -1.50 -18.29 13.22
N ALA A 357 -0.69 -18.44 12.18
CA ALA A 357 0.61 -17.79 12.10
C ALA A 357 0.43 -16.27 12.19
N PRO A 358 1.13 -15.57 13.11
CA PRO A 358 0.95 -14.13 13.26
C PRO A 358 1.62 -13.35 12.14
N ALA A 359 1.00 -12.22 11.77
CA ALA A 359 1.58 -11.25 10.87
C ALA A 359 2.58 -10.36 11.62
N ILE A 360 3.80 -10.32 11.12
CA ILE A 360 4.82 -9.38 11.59
C ILE A 360 5.55 -8.78 10.38
N GLY A 361 5.97 -7.53 10.47
CA GLY A 361 6.71 -6.88 9.38
C GLY A 361 5.96 -6.85 8.05
N GLY A 362 6.69 -6.59 6.98
CA GLY A 362 6.10 -6.45 5.65
C GLY A 362 5.16 -5.25 5.55
N HIS A 363 4.19 -5.31 4.66
CA HIS A 363 3.32 -4.16 4.34
C HIS A 363 1.92 -4.23 4.95
N LEU A 364 1.42 -5.44 5.29
CA LEU A 364 0.04 -5.64 5.79
C LEU A 364 -0.06 -5.92 7.29
N SER A 365 1.05 -6.04 8.03
CA SER A 365 0.98 -6.36 9.45
C SER A 365 0.71 -5.11 10.31
N PRO A 366 0.23 -5.29 11.57
CA PRO A 366 0.12 -4.18 12.53
C PRO A 366 1.47 -3.53 12.88
N THR A 367 2.57 -4.23 12.62
CA THR A 367 3.95 -3.76 12.85
C THR A 367 4.73 -3.81 11.53
N PRO A 368 4.41 -2.94 10.55
CA PRO A 368 5.00 -3.00 9.22
C PRO A 368 6.49 -2.67 9.25
N GLY A 369 7.22 -3.10 8.20
CA GLY A 369 8.63 -2.80 8.03
C GLY A 369 9.52 -4.03 8.03
N LEU A 370 10.82 -3.79 8.19
CA LEU A 370 11.86 -4.82 8.25
C LEU A 370 11.94 -5.38 9.68
N VAL A 371 11.57 -6.65 9.88
CA VAL A 371 11.54 -7.30 11.21
C VAL A 371 12.23 -8.65 11.19
N ASN A 372 12.75 -9.07 12.35
CA ASN A 372 13.28 -10.42 12.52
C ASN A 372 12.13 -11.41 12.74
N ARG A 373 12.00 -12.39 11.83
CA ARG A 373 10.91 -13.37 11.84
C ARG A 373 11.29 -14.78 12.35
N VAL A 374 12.48 -14.97 12.87
CA VAL A 374 12.94 -16.31 13.34
C VAL A 374 11.92 -17.02 14.21
N SER A 375 11.26 -16.30 15.14
CA SER A 375 10.23 -16.90 16.01
C SER A 375 9.01 -17.45 15.24
N ILE A 376 8.69 -16.88 14.08
CA ILE A 376 7.64 -17.37 13.20
C ILE A 376 8.13 -18.56 12.40
N ASP A 377 9.36 -18.50 11.89
CA ASP A 377 9.97 -19.58 11.11
C ASP A 377 10.17 -20.86 11.92
N CYS A 378 10.31 -20.75 13.26
CA CYS A 378 10.41 -21.90 14.18
C CYS A 378 9.08 -22.60 14.50
N ARG A 379 7.95 -22.13 13.93
CA ARG A 379 6.64 -22.75 14.15
C ARG A 379 6.48 -24.00 13.27
N SER A 380 5.79 -25.02 13.79
CA SER A 380 5.49 -26.25 13.03
C SER A 380 4.41 -26.10 11.95
N ASP A 381 3.75 -24.94 11.87
CA ASP A 381 2.79 -24.55 10.83
C ASP A 381 3.40 -23.55 9.82
N VAL A 382 4.74 -23.51 9.75
CA VAL A 382 5.50 -22.71 8.79
C VAL A 382 6.56 -23.59 8.14
N ALA A 383 6.47 -23.77 6.83
CA ALA A 383 7.49 -24.47 6.05
C ALA A 383 8.59 -23.48 5.63
N THR A 384 9.86 -23.82 5.88
CA THR A 384 11.00 -22.95 5.55
C THR A 384 11.91 -23.61 4.53
N PHE A 385 12.36 -22.82 3.53
CA PHE A 385 13.31 -23.22 2.50
C PHE A 385 14.45 -22.20 2.48
N THR A 386 15.67 -22.66 2.75
CA THR A 386 16.84 -21.79 2.95
C THR A 386 17.93 -22.14 1.94
N SER A 387 18.54 -21.13 1.30
CA SER A 387 19.68 -21.35 0.40
C SER A 387 20.93 -21.80 1.15
N ALA A 388 21.91 -22.37 0.44
CA ALA A 388 23.28 -22.41 0.93
C ALA A 388 23.78 -20.99 1.23
N PRO A 389 24.84 -20.80 2.05
CA PRO A 389 25.49 -19.51 2.19
C PRO A 389 25.92 -18.99 0.82
N LEU A 390 25.65 -17.72 0.55
CA LEU A 390 26.03 -17.10 -0.72
C LEU A 390 27.57 -17.08 -0.87
N THR A 391 28.05 -17.50 -2.03
CA THR A 391 29.46 -17.47 -2.39
C THR A 391 29.89 -16.15 -3.03
N GLU A 392 28.92 -15.31 -3.41
CA GLU A 392 29.07 -13.96 -3.95
C GLU A 392 27.85 -13.11 -3.55
N PRO A 393 27.93 -11.77 -3.59
CA PRO A 393 26.78 -10.93 -3.32
C PRO A 393 25.64 -11.20 -4.32
N LEU A 394 24.41 -11.26 -3.83
CA LEU A 394 23.19 -11.49 -4.61
C LEU A 394 22.31 -10.24 -4.61
N CYS A 395 22.13 -9.62 -5.77
CA CYS A 395 21.18 -8.53 -5.95
C CYS A 395 19.81 -9.08 -6.37
N LEU A 396 18.77 -8.70 -5.64
CA LEU A 396 17.38 -8.99 -5.93
C LEU A 396 16.68 -7.68 -6.24
N GLU A 397 16.33 -7.45 -7.50
CA GLU A 397 15.55 -6.29 -7.95
C GLU A 397 14.35 -6.78 -8.73
N GLY A 398 13.14 -6.46 -8.25
CA GLY A 398 11.91 -6.85 -8.92
C GLY A 398 10.83 -7.34 -7.97
N ARG A 399 9.85 -8.05 -8.52
CA ARG A 399 8.71 -8.59 -7.79
C ARG A 399 8.81 -10.12 -7.69
N PRO A 400 9.08 -10.68 -6.51
CA PRO A 400 9.19 -12.13 -6.36
C PRO A 400 7.86 -12.82 -6.61
N ARG A 401 7.92 -13.97 -7.28
CA ARG A 401 6.78 -14.83 -7.57
C ARG A 401 7.14 -16.27 -7.22
N LEU A 402 6.32 -16.90 -6.38
CA LEU A 402 6.37 -18.34 -6.13
C LEU A 402 5.34 -19.03 -7.01
N SER A 403 5.75 -20.05 -7.75
CA SER A 403 4.89 -21.05 -8.41
C SER A 403 5.07 -22.40 -7.71
N LEU A 404 3.98 -23.05 -7.34
CA LEU A 404 4.00 -24.27 -6.54
C LEU A 404 2.71 -25.07 -6.79
N THR A 405 2.77 -26.41 -6.85
CA THR A 405 1.58 -27.26 -6.86
C THR A 405 1.15 -27.56 -5.44
N VAL A 406 -0.12 -27.29 -5.11
CA VAL A 406 -0.69 -27.46 -3.76
C VAL A 406 -2.00 -28.23 -3.85
N GLN A 407 -2.24 -29.10 -2.87
CA GLN A 407 -3.50 -29.74 -2.61
C GLN A 407 -3.90 -29.49 -1.15
N ALA A 408 -5.17 -29.18 -0.90
CA ALA A 408 -5.72 -29.05 0.44
C ALA A 408 -6.72 -30.20 0.73
N ASP A 409 -6.95 -30.48 2.00
CA ASP A 409 -8.04 -31.38 2.45
C ASP A 409 -9.38 -30.64 2.65
N GLN A 410 -9.36 -29.30 2.55
CA GLN A 410 -10.53 -28.44 2.66
C GLN A 410 -10.72 -27.59 1.38
N PRO A 411 -11.97 -27.20 1.02
CA PRO A 411 -12.24 -26.45 -0.20
C PRO A 411 -11.84 -24.95 -0.12
N GLY A 412 -11.17 -24.51 0.93
CA GLY A 412 -10.63 -23.17 1.08
C GLY A 412 -9.29 -23.20 1.81
N PHE A 413 -8.30 -22.45 1.32
CA PHE A 413 -7.02 -22.26 2.00
C PHE A 413 -6.35 -20.97 1.53
N ASP A 414 -5.35 -20.51 2.30
CA ASP A 414 -4.49 -19.40 1.94
C ASP A 414 -3.05 -19.88 1.80
N LEU A 415 -2.29 -19.22 0.92
CA LEU A 415 -0.82 -19.27 0.90
C LEU A 415 -0.29 -17.90 1.26
N CYS A 416 0.38 -17.82 2.40
CA CYS A 416 1.07 -16.65 2.91
C CYS A 416 2.56 -16.92 2.84
N ILE A 417 3.28 -16.11 2.07
CA ILE A 417 4.71 -16.31 1.83
C ILE A 417 5.53 -15.11 2.26
N ALA A 418 6.74 -15.37 2.72
CA ALA A 418 7.69 -14.31 3.08
C ALA A 418 9.08 -14.67 2.57
N LEU A 419 9.78 -13.68 2.03
CA LEU A 419 11.18 -13.77 1.63
C LEU A 419 12.03 -13.03 2.66
N SER A 420 13.10 -13.65 3.12
CA SER A 420 13.94 -13.12 4.19
C SER A 420 15.41 -13.24 3.87
N ARG A 421 16.20 -12.30 4.40
CA ARG A 421 17.64 -12.34 4.50
C ARG A 421 18.04 -12.97 5.83
N VAL A 422 18.81 -14.05 5.81
CA VAL A 422 19.27 -14.76 7.01
C VAL A 422 20.72 -14.43 7.29
N LEU A 423 21.00 -14.07 8.55
CA LEU A 423 22.32 -13.76 9.08
C LEU A 423 22.72 -14.86 10.05
N ASP A 424 23.53 -15.83 9.63
CA ASP A 424 23.97 -16.95 10.46
C ASP A 424 24.71 -16.48 11.73
N SER A 425 25.48 -15.39 11.63
CA SER A 425 26.26 -14.82 12.74
C SER A 425 25.42 -14.34 13.93
N THR A 426 24.17 -13.96 13.70
CA THR A 426 23.26 -13.43 14.71
C THR A 426 21.98 -14.28 14.89
N ASN A 427 21.86 -15.37 14.14
CA ASN A 427 20.65 -16.20 14.07
C ASN A 427 19.38 -15.35 13.82
N CYS A 428 19.46 -14.38 12.90
CA CYS A 428 18.38 -13.50 12.54
C CYS A 428 17.90 -13.79 11.12
N ALA A 429 16.58 -13.70 10.90
CA ALA A 429 15.96 -13.75 9.58
C ALA A 429 15.13 -12.47 9.38
N TYR A 430 15.69 -11.49 8.65
CA TYR A 430 14.99 -10.23 8.39
C TYR A 430 14.04 -10.37 7.19
N GLN A 431 12.75 -10.18 7.44
CA GLN A 431 11.70 -10.28 6.44
C GLN A 431 11.77 -9.11 5.46
N LEU A 432 12.15 -9.38 4.22
CA LEU A 432 12.31 -8.39 3.15
C LEU A 432 10.98 -8.00 2.53
N THR A 433 10.20 -9.02 2.12
CA THR A 433 8.91 -8.85 1.47
C THR A 433 7.97 -10.01 1.76
N THR A 434 6.67 -9.79 1.54
CA THR A 434 5.62 -10.78 1.75
C THR A 434 4.63 -10.78 0.60
N GLY A 435 3.86 -11.87 0.49
CA GLY A 435 2.77 -12.02 -0.45
C GLY A 435 1.71 -12.99 0.06
N VAL A 436 0.49 -12.79 -0.38
CA VAL A 436 -0.66 -13.61 0.01
C VAL A 436 -1.47 -13.99 -1.23
N ARG A 437 -2.04 -15.21 -1.23
CA ARG A 437 -3.09 -15.59 -2.15
C ARG A 437 -4.09 -16.53 -1.50
N ARG A 438 -5.37 -16.22 -1.68
CA ARG A 438 -6.51 -17.01 -1.22
C ARG A 438 -7.04 -17.91 -2.32
N PHE A 439 -7.31 -19.17 -1.98
CA PHE A 439 -7.87 -20.18 -2.86
C PHE A 439 -9.19 -20.66 -2.30
N ARG A 440 -10.17 -20.85 -3.17
CA ARG A 440 -11.52 -21.30 -2.80
C ARG A 440 -12.11 -22.21 -3.86
N GLY A 441 -13.00 -23.08 -3.45
CA GLY A 441 -13.74 -23.97 -4.32
C GLY A 441 -13.18 -25.39 -4.34
N SER A 442 -13.90 -26.31 -5.01
CA SER A 442 -13.57 -27.73 -5.06
C SER A 442 -12.22 -28.05 -5.73
N THR A 443 -11.68 -27.13 -6.51
CA THR A 443 -10.33 -27.28 -7.11
C THR A 443 -9.23 -27.34 -6.06
N ALA A 444 -9.46 -26.81 -4.86
CA ALA A 444 -8.51 -26.89 -3.74
C ALA A 444 -8.25 -28.33 -3.27
N LEU A 445 -9.21 -29.22 -3.45
CA LEU A 445 -9.16 -30.64 -3.02
C LEU A 445 -8.30 -31.52 -3.94
N ALA A 446 -7.88 -31.01 -5.09
CA ALA A 446 -7.00 -31.69 -6.02
C ALA A 446 -5.69 -30.92 -6.19
N PRO A 447 -4.58 -31.59 -6.58
CA PRO A 447 -3.35 -30.89 -6.90
C PRO A 447 -3.59 -29.81 -7.95
N GLN A 448 -3.23 -28.55 -7.64
CA GLN A 448 -3.38 -27.42 -8.54
C GLN A 448 -2.14 -26.52 -8.49
N GLN A 449 -1.78 -25.94 -9.62
CA GLN A 449 -0.68 -24.99 -9.67
C GLN A 449 -1.12 -23.65 -9.08
N CYS A 450 -0.45 -23.23 -8.02
CA CYS A 450 -0.64 -21.97 -7.32
C CYS A 450 0.48 -20.99 -7.69
N LYS A 451 0.13 -19.72 -7.89
CA LYS A 451 1.08 -18.63 -8.09
C LYS A 451 0.82 -17.55 -7.06
N VAL A 452 1.82 -17.20 -6.28
CA VAL A 452 1.73 -16.12 -5.28
C VAL A 452 2.75 -15.04 -5.63
N LEU A 453 2.27 -13.81 -5.77
CA LEU A 453 3.12 -12.62 -5.96
C LEU A 453 3.40 -11.99 -4.60
N MET A 454 4.63 -11.53 -4.40
CA MET A 454 4.99 -10.70 -3.24
C MET A 454 5.02 -9.23 -3.63
N GLN A 455 5.13 -8.35 -2.64
CA GLN A 455 5.48 -6.95 -2.88
C GLN A 455 6.87 -6.89 -3.55
N PRO A 456 7.10 -5.91 -4.44
CA PRO A 456 8.42 -5.68 -5.02
C PRO A 456 9.48 -5.36 -3.96
N LEU A 457 10.74 -5.55 -4.31
CA LEU A 457 11.88 -5.18 -3.48
C LEU A 457 13.11 -4.81 -4.32
N LEU A 458 14.04 -4.12 -3.66
CA LEU A 458 15.43 -4.03 -4.07
C LEU A 458 16.32 -4.28 -2.83
N THR A 459 17.16 -5.29 -2.92
CA THR A 459 18.13 -5.59 -1.86
C THR A 459 19.34 -6.31 -2.42
N GLU A 460 20.52 -6.01 -1.87
CA GLU A 460 21.69 -6.86 -2.02
C GLU A 460 21.92 -7.65 -0.73
N LEU A 461 22.01 -8.97 -0.87
CA LEU A 461 22.48 -9.86 0.16
C LEU A 461 24.00 -9.99 0.04
N ALA A 462 24.73 -9.94 1.16
CA ALA A 462 26.18 -10.04 1.18
C ALA A 462 26.68 -11.49 1.07
N LEU A 463 27.95 -11.64 0.76
CA LEU A 463 28.67 -12.92 0.86
C LEU A 463 28.45 -13.56 2.23
N GLY A 464 28.12 -14.85 2.25
CA GLY A 464 27.89 -15.64 3.46
C GLY A 464 26.47 -15.53 4.04
N GLU A 465 25.65 -14.58 3.60
CA GLU A 465 24.23 -14.52 3.95
C GLU A 465 23.45 -15.60 3.21
N ARG A 466 22.17 -15.83 3.63
CA ARG A 466 21.29 -16.79 2.98
C ARG A 466 19.95 -16.14 2.61
N LEU A 467 19.36 -16.64 1.55
CA LEU A 467 17.97 -16.35 1.20
C LEU A 467 17.07 -17.42 1.83
N ARG A 468 15.97 -17.00 2.46
CA ARG A 468 14.94 -17.92 2.98
C ARG A 468 13.57 -17.53 2.48
N LEU A 469 12.85 -18.54 1.96
CA LEU A 469 11.43 -18.49 1.68
C LEU A 469 10.68 -19.25 2.79
N SER A 470 9.66 -18.62 3.36
CA SER A 470 8.79 -19.22 4.37
C SER A 470 7.36 -19.25 3.86
N LEU A 471 6.64 -20.37 4.05
CA LEU A 471 5.26 -20.58 3.66
C LEU A 471 4.41 -20.90 4.88
N ALA A 472 3.24 -20.28 4.99
CA ALA A 472 2.22 -20.54 6.00
C ALA A 472 0.83 -20.49 5.36
N ALA A 473 -0.19 -21.03 6.03
CA ALA A 473 -1.58 -20.93 5.58
C ALA A 473 -2.36 -19.81 6.29
N ALA A 474 -1.70 -18.94 7.02
CA ALA A 474 -2.27 -17.78 7.68
C ALA A 474 -1.22 -16.70 7.92
N THR A 475 -1.69 -15.45 8.06
CA THR A 475 -0.92 -14.29 8.51
C THR A 475 -1.88 -13.33 9.25
N TRP A 476 -2.27 -13.73 10.45
CA TRP A 476 -3.24 -13.00 11.27
C TRP A 476 -2.57 -11.85 12.06
N PRO A 477 -3.16 -10.66 12.14
CA PRO A 477 -4.41 -10.19 11.56
C PRO A 477 -4.26 -9.38 10.26
N ALA A 478 -3.18 -9.56 9.50
CA ALA A 478 -3.01 -8.89 8.22
C ALA A 478 -4.18 -9.21 7.28
N ILE A 479 -4.53 -10.49 7.20
CA ILE A 479 -5.75 -10.98 6.53
C ILE A 479 -6.61 -11.77 7.53
N GLY A 480 -7.91 -11.92 7.22
CA GLY A 480 -8.80 -12.81 7.96
C GLY A 480 -8.39 -14.28 7.81
N VAL A 481 -8.52 -15.06 8.89
CA VAL A 481 -8.25 -16.50 8.88
C VAL A 481 -9.21 -17.20 7.93
N ASN A 482 -8.68 -18.06 7.06
CA ASN A 482 -9.50 -18.88 6.17
C ASN A 482 -10.19 -19.98 6.97
N PRO A 483 -11.54 -20.09 6.94
CA PRO A 483 -12.25 -21.10 7.71
C PRO A 483 -12.23 -22.51 7.08
N GLY A 484 -11.60 -22.68 5.92
CA GLY A 484 -11.60 -23.96 5.19
C GLY A 484 -12.82 -24.17 4.28
N HIS A 485 -13.68 -23.18 4.10
CA HIS A 485 -14.90 -23.28 3.30
C HIS A 485 -14.71 -22.74 1.88
N SER A 486 -15.52 -23.22 0.95
CA SER A 486 -15.54 -22.76 -0.45
C SER A 486 -16.03 -21.32 -0.60
N GLU A 487 -16.86 -20.86 0.33
CA GLU A 487 -17.54 -19.56 0.30
C GLU A 487 -17.52 -18.92 1.69
N GLY A 488 -17.94 -17.66 1.77
CA GLY A 488 -18.05 -16.91 3.00
C GLY A 488 -16.86 -16.00 3.27
N LEU A 489 -17.04 -15.09 4.21
CA LEU A 489 -16.01 -14.14 4.63
C LEU A 489 -14.99 -14.83 5.54
N CYS A 490 -13.72 -14.56 5.31
CA CYS A 490 -12.67 -14.88 6.28
C CYS A 490 -12.63 -13.81 7.36
N GLY A 491 -12.25 -14.20 8.57
CA GLY A 491 -12.28 -13.26 9.71
C GLY A 491 -11.50 -13.81 10.92
N PRO A 492 -11.91 -13.47 12.13
CA PRO A 492 -11.35 -14.10 13.33
C PRO A 492 -11.72 -15.59 13.37
N PRO A 493 -10.95 -16.40 14.11
CA PRO A 493 -11.30 -17.81 14.35
C PRO A 493 -12.71 -17.94 14.91
N SER A 494 -13.47 -18.91 14.41
CA SER A 494 -14.82 -19.22 14.84
C SER A 494 -15.03 -20.72 14.98
N ILE A 495 -16.15 -21.12 15.59
CA ILE A 495 -16.50 -22.55 15.77
C ILE A 495 -16.67 -23.29 14.43
N ASP A 496 -16.93 -22.55 13.34
CA ASP A 496 -17.11 -23.14 12.01
C ASP A 496 -15.76 -23.38 11.29
N CYS A 497 -14.65 -22.84 11.81
CA CYS A 497 -13.34 -23.03 11.21
C CYS A 497 -12.86 -24.49 11.34
N GLN A 498 -12.25 -24.99 10.28
CA GLN A 498 -11.69 -26.34 10.20
C GLN A 498 -10.16 -26.29 10.14
N VAL A 499 -9.52 -27.33 10.67
CA VAL A 499 -8.09 -27.55 10.47
C VAL A 499 -7.88 -27.83 8.97
N ILE A 500 -6.88 -27.20 8.37
CA ILE A 500 -6.56 -27.32 6.95
C ILE A 500 -5.19 -27.98 6.81
N THR A 501 -5.12 -29.07 6.08
CA THR A 501 -3.85 -29.72 5.72
C THR A 501 -3.53 -29.44 4.27
N LEU A 502 -2.36 -28.86 4.03
CA LEU A 502 -1.81 -28.63 2.69
C LEU A 502 -0.72 -29.62 2.37
N LEU A 503 -0.77 -30.21 1.19
CA LEU A 503 0.34 -30.93 0.58
C LEU A 503 1.02 -30.01 -0.44
N LEU A 504 2.27 -29.69 -0.19
CA LEU A 504 3.11 -28.84 -1.03
C LEU A 504 3.99 -29.75 -1.89
N TYR A 505 3.68 -29.90 -3.19
CA TYR A 505 4.47 -30.69 -4.13
C TYR A 505 5.56 -29.82 -4.73
N LEU A 506 6.81 -30.23 -4.59
CA LEU A 506 7.97 -29.37 -4.87
C LEU A 506 8.61 -29.57 -6.25
N GLU A 507 8.22 -30.59 -7.00
CA GLU A 507 8.85 -31.00 -8.27
C GLU A 507 8.88 -29.88 -9.31
N GLU A 508 7.80 -29.10 -9.43
CA GLU A 508 7.68 -27.99 -10.38
C GLU A 508 7.73 -26.63 -9.66
N SER A 509 8.23 -26.61 -8.43
CA SER A 509 8.32 -25.37 -7.66
C SER A 509 9.33 -24.41 -8.28
N ARG A 510 8.97 -23.13 -8.28
CA ARG A 510 9.82 -22.07 -8.81
C ARG A 510 9.60 -20.76 -8.06
N LEU A 511 10.65 -20.22 -7.50
CA LEU A 511 10.74 -18.84 -7.05
C LEU A 511 11.54 -18.05 -8.09
N ASP A 512 10.93 -17.05 -8.69
CA ASP A 512 11.56 -16.16 -9.67
C ASP A 512 11.22 -14.69 -9.35
N LEU A 513 11.91 -13.75 -10.02
CA LEU A 513 11.64 -12.33 -9.92
C LEU A 513 11.10 -11.82 -11.25
N LEU A 514 9.96 -11.15 -11.19
CA LEU A 514 9.43 -10.36 -12.31
C LEU A 514 10.07 -8.96 -12.28
N PRO A 515 10.19 -8.27 -13.42
CA PRO A 515 10.60 -6.88 -13.45
C PRO A 515 9.76 -6.01 -12.49
N LEU A 516 10.38 -4.99 -11.91
CA LEU A 516 9.69 -4.03 -11.05
C LEU A 516 8.59 -3.28 -11.81
N VAL A 517 8.95 -2.79 -13.00
CA VAL A 517 8.06 -2.12 -13.95
C VAL A 517 8.04 -2.99 -15.21
N LEU A 518 6.86 -3.28 -15.72
CA LEU A 518 6.74 -4.03 -16.97
C LEU A 518 7.31 -3.19 -18.11
N GLU A 519 8.34 -3.68 -18.78
CA GLU A 519 8.75 -3.09 -20.06
C GLU A 519 7.53 -3.05 -20.97
N GLN A 520 7.21 -1.87 -21.52
CA GLN A 520 6.17 -1.76 -22.54
C GLN A 520 6.56 -2.73 -23.66
N ALA A 521 5.82 -3.83 -23.75
CA ALA A 521 5.91 -4.65 -24.94
C ALA A 521 5.73 -3.71 -26.12
N THR A 522 6.79 -3.49 -26.86
CA THR A 522 6.79 -2.76 -28.12
C THR A 522 5.65 -3.35 -28.95
N LYS A 523 4.52 -2.64 -28.94
CA LYS A 523 3.43 -2.96 -29.87
C LYS A 523 3.99 -2.64 -31.26
N PHE A 524 4.47 -3.71 -31.94
CA PHE A 524 4.62 -3.71 -33.38
C PHE A 524 3.25 -3.82 -34.06
#